data_8cf1236994558c641cf9055dba918032
#
_entry.id   8cf1236994558c641cf9055dba918032
#
_cell.length_a   1.000
_cell.length_b   1.000
_cell.length_c   1.000
_cell.angle_alpha   90.00
_cell.angle_beta   90.00
_cell.angle_gamma   90.00
#
_symmetry.space_group_name_H-M   'P 1'
#
loop_
_entity.id
_entity.type
_entity.pdbx_description
1 polymer ?
#
loop_
_entity_poly.entity_id
_entity_poly.type
_entity_poly.pdbx_seq_one_letter_code
_entity_poly.pdbx_strand_id
1 'polypeptide(L)'
;YSLRISSLLLSPNGFGLQKLANWMGRYFHVLATDEGPMYNENAYGYLGIVGIFGFLALLLMLLHSRDWKAGRTERPELGDRLWLLSRLNVMALLLATIAGFGGIIGIFVRFIRGYNRISSYIAFFALLAVGLALEKQLTRRTGRSRKALAAVAILLLGCGYWEQQGFFRPEYEKIQDKWYQDEAFMNEVEAAAGDGAMLFTLPYMKNFENGSLNNMWDYTLLRGPLHSKTLKFTYGAGYGTKNDLWYRETSELEPDAMVAELRTQGMTGIYLDLDGYPEDEQQSALAALTEAAGCGPEDVIHSGSGLLCYIPLGQE
;
A
#
# COMPACT_ATOMS: atom_id res chain seq x y z
N TYR A 1 8.65 7.15 3.68
CA TYR A 1 8.73 6.79 2.24
C TYR A 1 10.15 6.54 1.71
N SER A 2 11.13 6.39 2.60
CA SER A 2 12.51 6.07 2.24
C SER A 2 12.76 4.56 2.32
N LEU A 3 13.63 4.05 1.43
CA LEU A 3 13.97 2.63 1.34
C LEU A 3 14.88 2.22 2.51
N ARG A 4 14.64 1.04 3.08
CA ARG A 4 15.56 0.39 4.03
C ARG A 4 16.36 -0.69 3.29
N ILE A 5 17.66 -0.72 3.48
CA ILE A 5 18.52 -1.74 2.85
C ILE A 5 18.11 -3.15 3.24
N SER A 6 17.69 -3.34 4.51
CA SER A 6 17.18 -4.63 4.99
C SER A 6 15.97 -5.12 4.20
N SER A 7 15.09 -4.21 3.75
CA SER A 7 13.91 -4.57 2.95
C SER A 7 14.28 -5.07 1.54
N LEU A 8 15.45 -4.73 1.01
CA LEU A 8 15.95 -5.28 -0.24
C LEU A 8 16.40 -6.75 -0.10
N LEU A 9 16.88 -7.13 1.08
CA LEU A 9 17.55 -8.41 1.33
C LEU A 9 16.66 -9.43 2.04
N LEU A 10 15.67 -8.97 2.81
CA LEU A 10 14.81 -9.82 3.63
C LEU A 10 13.46 -10.01 2.97
N SER A 11 13.10 -11.27 2.74
CA SER A 11 11.77 -11.63 2.20
C SER A 11 10.70 -11.47 3.29
N PRO A 12 9.62 -10.71 3.08
CA PRO A 12 8.50 -10.62 4.02
C PRO A 12 7.86 -11.99 4.30
N ASN A 13 7.90 -12.91 3.32
CA ASN A 13 7.31 -14.25 3.42
C ASN A 13 8.32 -15.34 3.80
N GLY A 14 9.53 -14.97 4.25
CA GLY A 14 10.54 -15.94 4.69
C GLY A 14 10.93 -16.96 3.63
N PHE A 15 10.97 -16.57 2.34
CA PHE A 15 11.30 -17.47 1.22
C PHE A 15 10.36 -18.71 1.11
N GLY A 16 9.11 -18.58 1.56
CA GLY A 16 8.15 -19.66 1.60
C GLY A 16 8.35 -20.64 2.79
N LEU A 17 9.26 -20.36 3.69
CA LEU A 17 9.51 -21.15 4.89
C LEU A 17 8.87 -20.51 6.11
N GLN A 18 7.82 -21.13 6.68
CA GLN A 18 7.04 -20.55 7.79
C GLN A 18 7.90 -20.15 9.01
N LYS A 19 8.90 -20.95 9.37
CA LYS A 19 9.79 -20.62 10.50
C LYS A 19 10.61 -19.35 10.24
N LEU A 20 11.07 -19.16 9.01
CA LEU A 20 11.84 -18.00 8.60
C LEU A 20 10.94 -16.79 8.44
N ALA A 21 9.72 -16.97 7.92
CA ALA A 21 8.69 -15.93 7.87
C ALA A 21 8.36 -15.38 9.27
N ASN A 22 8.18 -16.26 10.26
CA ASN A 22 7.92 -15.87 11.64
C ASN A 22 9.12 -15.13 12.28
N TRP A 23 10.34 -15.53 11.94
CA TRP A 23 11.55 -14.85 12.43
C TRP A 23 11.72 -13.47 11.78
N MET A 24 11.52 -13.38 10.48
CA MET A 24 11.56 -12.11 9.74
C MET A 24 10.40 -11.19 10.13
N GLY A 25 9.21 -11.73 10.37
CA GLY A 25 8.06 -10.99 10.88
C GLY A 25 8.38 -10.33 12.23
N ARG A 26 9.04 -11.04 13.14
CA ARG A 26 9.53 -10.47 14.42
C ARG A 26 10.54 -9.34 14.19
N TYR A 27 11.47 -9.51 13.26
CA TYR A 27 12.43 -8.47 12.91
C TYR A 27 11.71 -7.19 12.39
N PHE A 28 10.76 -7.35 11.48
CA PHE A 28 9.98 -6.23 10.98
C PHE A 28 9.09 -5.59 12.06
N HIS A 29 8.59 -6.39 13.01
CA HIS A 29 7.78 -5.91 14.12
C HIS A 29 8.60 -5.10 15.13
N VAL A 30 9.84 -5.54 15.44
CA VAL A 30 10.78 -4.81 16.32
C VAL A 30 11.19 -3.46 15.73
N LEU A 31 11.19 -3.34 14.40
CA LEU A 31 11.48 -2.08 13.71
C LEU A 31 10.23 -1.21 13.49
N ALA A 32 9.04 -1.71 13.88
CA ALA A 32 7.84 -0.89 13.92
C ALA A 32 8.01 0.12 15.05
N THR A 33 7.99 1.41 14.74
CA THR A 33 7.90 2.48 15.73
C THR A 33 6.45 2.61 16.18
N ASP A 34 6.19 3.29 17.30
CA ASP A 34 4.86 3.53 17.87
C ASP A 34 3.85 4.21 16.90
N GLU A 35 4.29 4.58 15.71
CA GLU A 35 3.48 5.19 14.65
C GLU A 35 2.79 4.19 13.70
N GLY A 36 2.75 2.91 14.05
CA GLY A 36 2.03 1.86 13.31
C GLY A 36 2.90 0.74 12.73
N PRO A 37 2.27 -0.35 12.29
CA PRO A 37 2.99 -1.51 11.77
C PRO A 37 3.75 -1.14 10.50
N MET A 38 5.00 -1.58 10.42
CA MET A 38 5.90 -1.35 9.27
C MET A 38 5.51 -2.09 7.98
N TYR A 39 4.29 -2.52 7.84
CA TYR A 39 3.72 -3.01 6.58
C TYR A 39 3.38 -1.83 5.67
N ASN A 40 4.37 -1.00 5.42
CA ASN A 40 4.28 0.00 4.37
C ASN A 40 4.90 -0.55 3.08
N GLU A 41 4.85 0.21 2.00
CA GLU A 41 5.40 -0.15 0.68
C GLU A 41 6.85 -0.65 0.71
N ASN A 42 7.62 -0.42 1.80
CA ASN A 42 9.00 -0.90 1.95
C ASN A 42 9.09 -2.43 2.07
N ALA A 43 8.04 -3.11 2.53
CA ALA A 43 8.00 -4.57 2.59
C ALA A 43 8.09 -5.20 1.19
N TYR A 44 7.66 -4.47 0.16
CA TYR A 44 7.69 -4.92 -1.24
C TYR A 44 8.99 -4.56 -1.99
N GLY A 45 9.98 -3.99 -1.30
CA GLY A 45 11.28 -3.67 -1.90
C GLY A 45 12.20 -4.87 -2.11
N TYR A 46 11.79 -6.07 -1.73
CA TYR A 46 12.57 -7.30 -1.78
C TYR A 46 13.01 -7.67 -3.21
N LEU A 47 14.33 -7.90 -3.37
CA LEU A 47 14.95 -8.13 -4.69
C LEU A 47 14.81 -9.56 -5.25
N GLY A 48 14.37 -10.51 -4.43
CA GLY A 48 14.47 -11.94 -4.74
C GLY A 48 15.90 -12.48 -4.59
N ILE A 49 16.04 -13.79 -4.39
CA ILE A 49 17.37 -14.44 -4.17
C ILE A 49 18.33 -14.09 -5.31
N VAL A 50 17.90 -14.22 -6.56
CA VAL A 50 18.75 -13.92 -7.74
C VAL A 50 19.14 -12.46 -7.77
N GLY A 51 18.19 -11.54 -7.48
CA GLY A 51 18.44 -10.11 -7.39
C GLY A 51 19.41 -9.75 -6.28
N ILE A 52 19.32 -10.40 -5.11
CA ILE A 52 20.27 -10.20 -3.99
C ILE A 52 21.69 -10.54 -4.42
N PHE A 53 21.90 -11.69 -5.07
CA PHE A 53 23.24 -12.05 -5.56
C PHE A 53 23.76 -11.03 -6.57
N GLY A 54 22.94 -10.57 -7.51
CA GLY A 54 23.31 -9.53 -8.46
C GLY A 54 23.64 -8.20 -7.77
N PHE A 55 22.81 -7.79 -6.82
CA PHE A 55 23.00 -6.59 -6.02
C PHE A 55 24.32 -6.62 -5.24
N LEU A 56 24.60 -7.69 -4.51
CA LEU A 56 25.83 -7.86 -3.74
C LEU A 56 27.06 -7.92 -4.67
N ALA A 57 26.96 -8.61 -5.81
CA ALA A 57 28.04 -8.64 -6.79
C ALA A 57 28.36 -7.26 -7.35
N LEU A 58 27.35 -6.42 -7.63
CA LEU A 58 27.54 -5.05 -8.07
C LEU A 58 28.19 -4.18 -6.99
N LEU A 59 27.81 -4.37 -5.71
CA LEU A 59 28.45 -3.66 -4.59
C LEU A 59 29.94 -4.08 -4.44
N LEU A 60 30.22 -5.39 -4.52
CA LEU A 60 31.60 -5.90 -4.42
C LEU A 60 32.48 -5.41 -5.57
N MET A 61 31.91 -5.18 -6.75
CA MET A 61 32.67 -4.62 -7.89
C MET A 61 33.22 -3.22 -7.60
N LEU A 62 32.57 -2.42 -6.76
CA LEU A 62 33.08 -1.11 -6.37
C LEU A 62 34.35 -1.17 -5.52
N LEU A 63 34.53 -2.29 -4.79
CA LEU A 63 35.73 -2.52 -3.99
C LEU A 63 36.94 -2.90 -4.84
N HIS A 64 36.70 -3.26 -6.12
CA HIS A 64 37.76 -3.54 -7.07
C HIS A 64 38.18 -2.26 -7.80
N SER A 65 39.32 -1.73 -7.46
CA SER A 65 39.96 -0.61 -8.19
C SER A 65 40.18 -1.04 -9.63
N ARG A 66 39.43 -0.46 -10.54
CA ARG A 66 39.68 -0.63 -11.97
C ARG A 66 40.31 0.65 -12.47
N ASP A 67 41.54 0.56 -13.00
CA ASP A 67 42.12 1.64 -13.77
C ASP A 67 41.17 1.94 -14.93
N TRP A 68 40.55 3.10 -14.88
CA TRP A 68 39.69 3.62 -15.94
C TRP A 68 40.61 3.98 -17.14
N LYS A 69 40.99 3.00 -17.93
CA LYS A 69 41.49 3.26 -19.26
C LYS A 69 40.29 3.59 -20.11
N ALA A 70 40.07 4.86 -20.34
CA ALA A 70 39.11 5.40 -21.31
C ALA A 70 39.55 5.01 -22.74
N GLY A 71 39.59 3.72 -23.04
CA GLY A 71 39.71 3.20 -24.38
C GLY A 71 38.34 3.27 -25.05
N ARG A 72 38.20 4.18 -26.01
CA ARG A 72 37.06 4.25 -26.91
C ARG A 72 37.02 3.00 -27.79
N THR A 73 36.47 1.92 -27.28
CA THR A 73 36.04 0.81 -28.11
C THR A 73 34.58 1.07 -28.48
N GLU A 74 34.24 0.92 -29.75
CA GLU A 74 32.89 1.14 -30.29
C GLU A 74 31.83 0.24 -29.60
N ARG A 75 32.27 -0.79 -28.90
CA ARG A 75 31.40 -1.66 -28.05
C ARG A 75 31.99 -1.80 -26.65
N PRO A 76 31.31 -1.30 -25.62
CA PRO A 76 31.78 -1.45 -24.24
C PRO A 76 31.88 -2.94 -23.89
N GLU A 77 33.01 -3.35 -23.32
CA GLU A 77 33.17 -4.70 -22.79
C GLU A 77 32.19 -4.97 -21.64
N LEU A 78 31.91 -6.25 -21.38
CA LEU A 78 31.03 -6.63 -20.26
C LEU A 78 31.45 -5.98 -18.94
N GLY A 79 32.77 -5.89 -18.69
CA GLY A 79 33.28 -5.25 -17.47
C GLY A 79 32.89 -3.78 -17.35
N ASP A 80 32.83 -3.03 -18.45
CA ASP A 80 32.43 -1.62 -18.45
C ASP A 80 30.92 -1.48 -18.18
N ARG A 81 30.11 -2.36 -18.76
CA ARG A 81 28.68 -2.40 -18.52
C ARG A 81 28.36 -2.72 -17.07
N LEU A 82 28.99 -3.76 -16.51
CA LEU A 82 28.79 -4.13 -15.11
C LEU A 82 29.26 -3.03 -14.15
N TRP A 83 30.35 -2.33 -14.50
CA TRP A 83 30.84 -1.22 -13.70
C TRP A 83 29.90 0.00 -13.74
N LEU A 84 29.30 0.29 -14.91
CA LEU A 84 28.24 1.29 -15.02
C LEU A 84 27.02 0.91 -14.16
N LEU A 85 26.56 -0.34 -14.25
CA LEU A 85 25.45 -0.85 -13.43
C LEU A 85 25.75 -0.75 -11.92
N SER A 86 27.00 -1.05 -11.52
CA SER A 86 27.44 -0.92 -10.13
C SER A 86 27.32 0.50 -9.61
N ARG A 87 27.73 1.50 -10.40
CA ARG A 87 27.60 2.92 -10.04
C ARG A 87 26.15 3.36 -9.97
N LEU A 88 25.36 3.01 -10.98
CA LEU A 88 23.92 3.32 -11.00
C LEU A 88 23.20 2.71 -9.80
N ASN A 89 23.56 1.48 -9.45
CA ASN A 89 23.01 0.78 -8.29
C ASN A 89 23.31 1.51 -6.97
N VAL A 90 24.54 1.97 -6.77
CA VAL A 90 24.92 2.74 -5.58
C VAL A 90 24.26 4.11 -5.57
N MET A 91 24.20 4.80 -6.70
CA MET A 91 23.50 6.09 -6.78
C MET A 91 22.02 5.93 -6.45
N ALA A 92 21.36 4.88 -6.97
CA ALA A 92 19.99 4.55 -6.64
C ALA A 92 19.80 4.25 -5.15
N LEU A 93 20.73 3.49 -4.55
CA LEU A 93 20.73 3.20 -3.13
C LEU A 93 20.88 4.46 -2.28
N LEU A 94 21.87 5.31 -2.57
CA LEU A 94 22.11 6.57 -1.87
C LEU A 94 20.93 7.56 -2.00
N LEU A 95 20.23 7.54 -3.13
CA LEU A 95 19.07 8.37 -3.34
C LEU A 95 17.86 7.86 -2.55
N ALA A 96 17.68 6.53 -2.49
CA ALA A 96 16.47 5.90 -1.95
C ALA A 96 16.48 5.73 -0.44
N THR A 97 17.66 5.53 0.18
CA THR A 97 17.77 5.16 1.60
C THR A 97 17.37 6.28 2.55
N ILE A 98 16.98 5.88 3.75
CA ILE A 98 16.69 6.80 4.87
C ILE A 98 17.92 7.66 5.13
N ALA A 99 17.70 8.97 5.28
CA ALA A 99 18.76 9.98 5.40
C ALA A 99 19.72 10.07 4.20
N GLY A 100 19.34 9.48 3.05
CA GLY A 100 20.06 9.63 1.78
C GLY A 100 19.73 10.94 1.06
N PHE A 101 20.24 11.09 -0.15
CA PHE A 101 20.05 12.31 -0.96
C PHE A 101 18.58 12.61 -1.26
N GLY A 102 17.71 11.58 -1.32
CA GLY A 102 16.26 11.77 -1.47
C GLY A 102 15.65 12.58 -0.33
N GLY A 103 16.15 12.40 0.90
CA GLY A 103 15.72 13.22 2.05
C GLY A 103 16.10 14.70 1.88
N ILE A 104 17.27 14.97 1.35
CA ILE A 104 17.74 16.35 1.06
C ILE A 104 16.86 16.96 -0.03
N ILE A 105 16.59 16.22 -1.11
CA ILE A 105 15.71 16.69 -2.19
C ILE A 105 14.30 16.97 -1.65
N GLY A 106 13.79 16.13 -0.75
CA GLY A 106 12.48 16.29 -0.13
C GLY A 106 12.30 17.59 0.67
N ILE A 107 13.40 18.22 1.13
CA ILE A 107 13.35 19.54 1.78
C ILE A 107 12.90 20.62 0.77
N PHE A 108 13.35 20.49 -0.50
CA PHE A 108 13.06 21.48 -1.54
C PHE A 108 11.84 21.10 -2.38
N VAL A 109 11.61 19.79 -2.58
CA VAL A 109 10.61 19.23 -3.50
C VAL A 109 9.71 18.26 -2.73
N ARG A 110 8.68 18.78 -2.05
CA ARG A 110 7.84 18.03 -1.12
C ARG A 110 6.90 17.01 -1.77
N PHE A 111 6.61 17.13 -3.05
CA PHE A 111 5.68 16.22 -3.76
C PHE A 111 6.35 14.94 -4.27
N ILE A 112 7.68 14.84 -4.25
CA ILE A 112 8.38 13.58 -4.55
C ILE A 112 8.58 12.80 -3.25
N ARG A 113 7.70 11.81 -2.99
CA ARG A 113 7.71 11.06 -1.73
C ARG A 113 8.09 9.59 -1.87
N GLY A 114 7.92 8.98 -3.03
CA GLY A 114 8.05 7.53 -3.24
C GLY A 114 9.48 7.04 -3.51
N TYR A 115 10.46 7.45 -2.72
CA TYR A 115 11.87 7.03 -2.92
C TYR A 115 12.09 5.52 -2.74
N ASN A 116 11.25 4.82 -1.98
CA ASN A 116 11.25 3.37 -1.85
C ASN A 116 11.00 2.67 -3.20
N ARG A 117 10.29 3.29 -4.13
CA ARG A 117 10.00 2.74 -5.48
C ARG A 117 11.26 2.63 -6.35
N ILE A 118 12.36 3.27 -5.96
CA ILE A 118 13.67 3.10 -6.59
C ILE A 118 14.17 1.65 -6.45
N SER A 119 13.65 0.86 -5.49
CA SER A 119 13.93 -0.57 -5.37
C SER A 119 13.73 -1.34 -6.68
N SER A 120 12.75 -0.96 -7.50
CA SER A 120 12.51 -1.58 -8.81
C SER A 120 13.68 -1.36 -9.79
N TYR A 121 14.30 -0.20 -9.74
CA TYR A 121 15.51 0.09 -10.55
C TYR A 121 16.72 -0.67 -10.02
N ILE A 122 16.87 -0.77 -8.70
CA ILE A 122 17.92 -1.57 -8.06
C ILE A 122 17.78 -3.04 -8.48
N ALA A 123 16.55 -3.59 -8.44
CA ALA A 123 16.26 -4.93 -8.91
C ALA A 123 16.61 -5.11 -10.39
N PHE A 124 16.24 -4.16 -11.23
CA PHE A 124 16.57 -4.19 -12.66
C PHE A 124 18.08 -4.21 -12.89
N PHE A 125 18.86 -3.35 -12.24
CA PHE A 125 20.33 -3.34 -12.40
C PHE A 125 20.96 -4.63 -11.91
N ALA A 126 20.49 -5.17 -10.79
CA ALA A 126 20.97 -6.42 -10.23
C ALA A 126 20.68 -7.62 -11.16
N LEU A 127 19.44 -7.76 -11.63
CA LEU A 127 19.05 -8.83 -12.53
C LEU A 127 19.72 -8.71 -13.91
N LEU A 128 19.87 -7.49 -14.45
CA LEU A 128 20.58 -7.26 -15.69
C LEU A 128 22.05 -7.67 -15.58
N ALA A 129 22.69 -7.38 -14.43
CA ALA A 129 24.07 -7.81 -14.19
C ALA A 129 24.20 -9.33 -14.20
N VAL A 130 23.27 -10.05 -13.56
CA VAL A 130 23.23 -11.53 -13.59
C VAL A 130 23.01 -12.03 -15.02
N GLY A 131 22.05 -11.44 -15.75
CA GLY A 131 21.76 -11.80 -17.15
C GLY A 131 22.97 -11.63 -18.06
N LEU A 132 23.67 -10.48 -17.99
CA LEU A 132 24.89 -10.23 -18.77
C LEU A 132 26.03 -11.20 -18.41
N ALA A 133 26.17 -11.54 -17.13
CA ALA A 133 27.16 -12.52 -16.69
C ALA A 133 26.85 -13.93 -17.23
N LEU A 134 25.57 -14.34 -17.18
CA LEU A 134 25.11 -15.62 -17.73
C LEU A 134 25.27 -15.67 -19.25
N GLU A 135 24.92 -14.62 -19.97
CA GLU A 135 25.10 -14.51 -21.43
C GLU A 135 26.57 -14.73 -21.80
N LYS A 136 27.50 -14.04 -21.15
CA LYS A 136 28.95 -14.22 -21.39
C LYS A 136 29.41 -15.66 -21.14
N GLN A 137 28.89 -16.28 -20.09
CA GLN A 137 29.23 -17.67 -19.78
C GLN A 137 28.63 -18.66 -20.79
N LEU A 138 27.39 -18.42 -21.24
CA LEU A 138 26.73 -19.25 -22.25
C LEU A 138 27.38 -19.14 -23.63
N THR A 139 27.85 -17.95 -24.01
CA THR A 139 28.55 -17.73 -25.28
C THR A 139 29.97 -18.31 -25.31
N ARG A 140 30.63 -18.39 -24.16
CA ARG A 140 31.98 -18.98 -24.01
C ARG A 140 31.98 -20.51 -23.95
N ARG A 141 30.85 -21.13 -23.65
CA ARG A 141 30.74 -22.59 -23.50
C ARG A 141 30.06 -23.20 -24.71
N THR A 142 30.41 -24.48 -24.98
CA THR A 142 29.82 -25.26 -26.07
C THR A 142 29.37 -26.61 -25.56
N GLY A 143 28.58 -27.32 -26.35
CA GLY A 143 28.21 -28.73 -26.10
C GLY A 143 27.45 -28.90 -24.75
N ARG A 144 27.86 -29.95 -23.99
CA ARG A 144 27.20 -30.37 -22.76
C ARG A 144 27.24 -29.30 -21.66
N SER A 145 28.33 -28.55 -21.53
CA SER A 145 28.50 -27.53 -20.53
C SER A 145 27.58 -26.30 -20.74
N ARG A 146 27.33 -25.96 -22.02
CA ARG A 146 26.37 -24.90 -22.38
C ARG A 146 24.92 -25.31 -22.02
N LYS A 147 24.56 -26.59 -22.35
CA LYS A 147 23.23 -27.10 -22.01
C LYS A 147 23.01 -27.17 -20.51
N ALA A 148 23.99 -27.58 -19.72
CA ALA A 148 23.92 -27.60 -18.27
C ALA A 148 23.74 -26.20 -17.69
N LEU A 149 24.50 -25.21 -18.18
CA LEU A 149 24.36 -23.80 -17.72
C LEU A 149 23.00 -23.21 -18.11
N ALA A 150 22.49 -23.51 -19.31
CA ALA A 150 21.14 -23.09 -19.71
C ALA A 150 20.06 -23.71 -18.82
N ALA A 151 20.20 -24.99 -18.46
CA ALA A 151 19.27 -25.63 -17.51
C ALA A 151 19.30 -24.96 -16.12
N VAL A 152 20.50 -24.61 -15.62
CA VAL A 152 20.65 -23.86 -14.37
C VAL A 152 19.99 -22.46 -14.47
N ALA A 153 20.16 -21.76 -15.59
CA ALA A 153 19.51 -20.46 -15.78
C ALA A 153 17.97 -20.57 -15.78
N ILE A 154 17.42 -21.58 -16.45
CA ILE A 154 15.97 -21.85 -16.44
C ILE A 154 15.49 -22.20 -15.03
N LEU A 155 16.25 -22.99 -14.29
CA LEU A 155 15.92 -23.34 -12.90
C LEU A 155 15.91 -22.09 -12.01
N LEU A 156 16.91 -21.20 -12.14
CA LEU A 156 16.95 -19.93 -11.40
C LEU A 156 15.77 -19.03 -11.73
N LEU A 157 15.37 -18.96 -13.01
CA LEU A 157 14.16 -18.24 -13.42
C LEU A 157 12.89 -18.83 -12.79
N GLY A 158 12.77 -20.17 -12.81
CA GLY A 158 11.64 -20.87 -12.19
C GLY A 158 11.58 -20.66 -10.67
N CYS A 159 12.71 -20.75 -9.99
CA CYS A 159 12.80 -20.47 -8.55
C CYS A 159 12.46 -19.01 -8.22
N GLY A 160 12.97 -18.06 -8.99
CA GLY A 160 12.66 -16.62 -8.81
C GLY A 160 11.18 -16.32 -9.04
N TYR A 161 10.58 -16.93 -10.06
CA TYR A 161 9.14 -16.82 -10.30
C TYR A 161 8.31 -17.41 -9.16
N TRP A 162 8.65 -18.63 -8.72
CA TRP A 162 7.97 -19.29 -7.61
C TRP A 162 8.09 -18.48 -6.30
N GLU A 163 9.27 -17.94 -6.02
CA GLU A 163 9.52 -17.11 -4.85
C GLU A 163 8.65 -15.84 -4.83
N GLN A 164 8.49 -15.19 -5.99
CA GLN A 164 7.69 -13.97 -6.10
C GLN A 164 6.18 -14.23 -6.05
N GLN A 165 5.71 -15.39 -6.44
CA GLN A 165 4.28 -15.74 -6.38
C GLN A 165 3.73 -15.88 -4.97
N GLY A 166 4.55 -16.16 -3.96
CA GLY A 166 4.12 -16.30 -2.58
C GLY A 166 3.68 -15.00 -1.93
N PHE A 167 3.96 -13.84 -2.54
CA PHE A 167 3.73 -12.52 -1.96
C PHE A 167 2.29 -12.03 -2.05
N PHE A 168 1.54 -12.50 -3.02
CA PHE A 168 0.21 -11.96 -3.26
C PHE A 168 -0.75 -13.05 -3.75
N ARG A 169 -1.48 -13.63 -2.83
CA ARG A 169 -2.66 -14.43 -3.16
C ARG A 169 -3.87 -13.71 -2.57
N PRO A 170 -4.52 -12.82 -3.34
CA PRO A 170 -5.75 -12.21 -2.89
C PRO A 170 -6.78 -13.30 -2.63
N GLU A 171 -7.51 -13.19 -1.54
CA GLU A 171 -8.66 -14.06 -1.26
C GLU A 171 -9.84 -13.59 -2.11
N TYR A 172 -9.78 -13.87 -3.41
CA TYR A 172 -10.75 -13.37 -4.40
C TYR A 172 -12.19 -13.64 -4.01
N GLU A 173 -12.49 -14.83 -3.48
CA GLU A 173 -13.85 -15.18 -3.03
C GLU A 173 -14.33 -14.22 -1.93
N LYS A 174 -13.54 -13.99 -0.89
CA LYS A 174 -13.90 -13.06 0.19
C LYS A 174 -14.03 -11.62 -0.30
N ILE A 175 -13.15 -11.19 -1.21
CA ILE A 175 -13.22 -9.86 -1.80
C ILE A 175 -14.49 -9.71 -2.62
N GLN A 176 -14.85 -10.73 -3.39
CA GLN A 176 -16.06 -10.76 -4.21
C GLN A 176 -17.33 -10.75 -3.35
N ASP A 177 -17.38 -11.58 -2.32
CA ASP A 177 -18.50 -11.62 -1.38
C ASP A 177 -18.72 -10.28 -0.70
N LYS A 178 -17.63 -9.66 -0.22
CA LYS A 178 -17.67 -8.33 0.39
C LYS A 178 -18.15 -7.28 -0.61
N TRP A 179 -17.68 -7.34 -1.85
CA TRP A 179 -18.10 -6.42 -2.91
C TRP A 179 -19.62 -6.47 -3.15
N TYR A 180 -20.19 -7.67 -3.28
CA TYR A 180 -21.63 -7.81 -3.49
C TYR A 180 -22.46 -7.44 -2.27
N GLN A 181 -21.96 -7.67 -1.06
CA GLN A 181 -22.61 -7.22 0.16
C GLN A 181 -22.66 -5.68 0.23
N ASP A 182 -21.55 -5.01 -0.09
CA ASP A 182 -21.48 -3.55 -0.14
C ASP A 182 -22.41 -2.98 -1.23
N GLU A 183 -22.45 -3.62 -2.40
CA GLU A 183 -23.35 -3.24 -3.51
C GLU A 183 -24.82 -3.38 -3.11
N ALA A 184 -25.21 -4.49 -2.50
CA ALA A 184 -26.57 -4.71 -2.04
C ALA A 184 -26.99 -3.66 -1.00
N PHE A 185 -26.14 -3.42 0.01
CA PHE A 185 -26.37 -2.39 1.02
C PHE A 185 -26.52 -1.00 0.38
N MET A 186 -25.63 -0.61 -0.51
CA MET A 186 -25.69 0.71 -1.12
C MET A 186 -26.90 0.90 -2.05
N ASN A 187 -27.37 -0.16 -2.71
CA ASN A 187 -28.61 -0.12 -3.49
C ASN A 187 -29.84 0.14 -2.60
N GLU A 188 -29.90 -0.45 -1.39
CA GLU A 188 -30.94 -0.18 -0.40
C GLU A 188 -30.87 1.25 0.11
N VAL A 189 -29.65 1.74 0.42
CA VAL A 189 -29.44 3.12 0.86
C VAL A 189 -29.83 4.13 -0.23
N GLU A 190 -29.46 3.91 -1.51
CA GLU A 190 -29.86 4.75 -2.62
C GLU A 190 -31.40 4.81 -2.79
N ALA A 191 -32.06 3.67 -2.66
CA ALA A 191 -33.51 3.58 -2.76
C ALA A 191 -34.21 4.34 -1.62
N ALA A 192 -33.65 4.31 -0.40
CA ALA A 192 -34.21 4.98 0.76
C ALA A 192 -33.89 6.49 0.81
N ALA A 193 -32.67 6.86 0.48
CA ALA A 193 -32.19 8.25 0.56
C ALA A 193 -32.66 9.13 -0.60
N GLY A 194 -32.86 8.52 -1.77
CA GLY A 194 -33.22 9.21 -3.02
C GLY A 194 -32.03 9.76 -3.80
N ASP A 195 -32.28 10.10 -5.05
CA ASP A 195 -31.25 10.59 -5.98
C ASP A 195 -30.61 11.89 -5.49
N GLY A 196 -29.27 11.92 -5.51
CA GLY A 196 -28.50 13.09 -5.16
C GLY A 196 -28.44 13.42 -3.67
N ALA A 197 -28.95 12.53 -2.83
CA ALA A 197 -28.93 12.64 -1.38
C ALA A 197 -27.51 12.82 -0.84
N MET A 198 -27.36 13.63 0.20
CA MET A 198 -26.08 13.95 0.85
C MET A 198 -25.96 13.17 2.16
N LEU A 199 -24.92 12.34 2.26
CA LEU A 199 -24.65 11.50 3.41
C LEU A 199 -23.43 12.00 4.19
N PHE A 200 -23.60 12.16 5.49
CA PHE A 200 -22.50 12.42 6.40
C PHE A 200 -21.80 11.11 6.74
N THR A 201 -20.51 11.03 6.50
CA THR A 201 -19.74 9.79 6.65
C THR A 201 -19.06 9.74 8.02
N LEU A 202 -19.25 8.68 8.80
CA LEU A 202 -18.59 8.45 10.08
C LEU A 202 -17.87 7.09 10.11
N PRO A 203 -16.77 6.99 10.88
CA PRO A 203 -16.09 8.07 11.60
C PRO A 203 -15.35 9.03 10.66
N TYR A 204 -14.91 10.17 11.20
CA TYR A 204 -14.02 11.04 10.44
C TYR A 204 -12.72 10.33 10.13
N MET A 205 -12.34 10.34 8.87
CA MET A 205 -11.01 9.95 8.41
C MET A 205 -10.46 11.03 7.49
N LYS A 206 -9.22 11.40 7.74
CA LYS A 206 -8.48 12.31 6.87
C LYS A 206 -8.37 11.71 5.47
N ASN A 207 -8.80 12.45 4.45
CA ASN A 207 -8.62 12.00 3.08
C ASN A 207 -7.15 12.09 2.71
N PHE A 208 -6.60 10.95 2.30
CA PHE A 208 -5.20 10.58 2.12
C PHE A 208 -4.39 10.52 3.43
N GLU A 209 -3.76 9.38 3.65
CA GLU A 209 -2.77 9.13 4.70
C GLU A 209 -3.30 9.35 6.13
N ASN A 210 -4.48 8.81 6.43
CA ASN A 210 -4.99 8.78 7.80
C ASN A 210 -4.22 7.76 8.65
N GLY A 211 -3.78 6.68 8.02
CA GLY A 211 -3.33 5.48 8.70
C GLY A 211 -4.47 4.58 9.14
N SER A 212 -4.21 3.63 10.04
CA SER A 212 -5.24 2.77 10.58
C SER A 212 -6.08 3.50 11.65
N LEU A 213 -7.39 3.29 11.61
CA LEU A 213 -8.32 3.68 12.65
C LEU A 213 -9.10 2.41 13.06
N ASN A 214 -8.77 1.83 14.20
CA ASN A 214 -9.28 0.52 14.64
C ASN A 214 -9.12 -0.54 13.53
N ASN A 215 -10.20 -1.08 12.98
CA ASN A 215 -10.18 -2.07 11.90
C ASN A 215 -10.24 -1.46 10.49
N MET A 216 -10.22 -0.13 10.38
CA MET A 216 -10.24 0.59 9.11
C MET A 216 -8.85 1.04 8.68
N TRP A 217 -8.64 1.13 7.37
CA TRP A 217 -7.43 1.66 6.73
C TRP A 217 -7.79 2.86 5.85
N ASP A 218 -6.75 3.58 5.41
CA ASP A 218 -6.89 4.58 4.35
C ASP A 218 -7.83 4.07 3.26
N TYR A 219 -8.73 4.89 2.82
CA TYR A 219 -9.69 4.63 1.76
C TYR A 219 -10.83 3.64 2.10
N THR A 220 -10.93 3.07 3.30
CA THR A 220 -12.03 2.16 3.64
C THR A 220 -13.39 2.82 3.42
N LEU A 221 -13.53 4.10 3.74
CA LEU A 221 -14.79 4.85 3.54
C LEU A 221 -15.17 5.09 2.07
N LEU A 222 -14.28 4.79 1.11
CA LEU A 222 -14.64 4.81 -0.31
C LEU A 222 -15.57 3.67 -0.72
N ARG A 223 -15.80 2.67 0.13
CA ARG A 223 -16.74 1.56 -0.15
C ARG A 223 -18.13 2.07 -0.52
N GLY A 224 -18.67 3.04 0.23
CA GLY A 224 -19.94 3.68 -0.11
C GLY A 224 -19.93 4.35 -1.50
N PRO A 225 -19.06 5.33 -1.74
CA PRO A 225 -18.93 6.01 -3.03
C PRO A 225 -18.69 5.08 -4.23
N LEU A 226 -17.96 3.97 -4.05
CA LEU A 226 -17.66 3.00 -5.13
C LEU A 226 -18.91 2.26 -5.63
N HIS A 227 -19.90 2.06 -4.78
CA HIS A 227 -21.13 1.34 -5.09
C HIS A 227 -22.35 2.25 -5.34
N SER A 228 -22.20 3.57 -5.10
CA SER A 228 -23.25 4.54 -5.36
C SER A 228 -23.07 5.24 -6.70
N LYS A 229 -24.18 5.56 -7.37
CA LYS A 229 -24.21 6.33 -8.63
C LYS A 229 -24.60 7.78 -8.42
N THR A 230 -25.42 8.06 -7.42
CA THR A 230 -26.08 9.36 -7.25
C THR A 230 -25.81 10.02 -5.92
N LEU A 231 -25.50 9.25 -4.87
CA LEU A 231 -25.28 9.77 -3.52
C LEU A 231 -23.99 10.60 -3.41
N LYS A 232 -24.00 11.56 -2.53
CA LYS A 232 -22.87 12.43 -2.21
C LYS A 232 -22.42 12.17 -0.78
N PHE A 233 -21.11 12.03 -0.58
CA PHE A 233 -20.50 11.71 0.71
C PHE A 233 -19.59 12.83 1.18
N THR A 234 -19.50 13.04 2.50
CA THR A 234 -18.57 14.02 3.07
C THR A 234 -17.12 13.55 3.01
N TYR A 235 -16.87 12.23 3.06
CA TYR A 235 -15.53 11.68 2.90
C TYR A 235 -15.01 11.93 1.48
N GLY A 236 -13.74 12.36 1.39
CA GLY A 236 -13.10 12.68 0.10
C GLY A 236 -12.66 14.13 -0.01
N ALA A 237 -13.04 15.00 0.92
CA ALA A 237 -12.56 16.36 0.98
C ALA A 237 -11.03 16.39 1.19
N GLY A 238 -10.33 17.25 0.42
CA GLY A 238 -8.88 17.39 0.58
C GLY A 238 -8.50 17.94 1.95
N TYR A 239 -7.52 17.32 2.61
CA TYR A 239 -7.08 17.71 3.95
C TYR A 239 -6.74 19.20 4.06
N GLY A 240 -7.27 19.85 5.09
CA GLY A 240 -7.10 21.27 5.38
C GLY A 240 -7.94 22.22 4.52
N THR A 241 -8.81 21.71 3.66
CA THR A 241 -9.82 22.52 2.97
C THR A 241 -10.96 22.91 3.92
N LYS A 242 -11.78 23.89 3.55
CA LYS A 242 -12.95 24.28 4.36
C LYS A 242 -13.91 23.10 4.59
N ASN A 243 -14.10 22.27 3.59
CA ASN A 243 -15.00 21.11 3.68
C ASN A 243 -14.43 20.04 4.63
N ASP A 244 -13.12 19.82 4.61
CA ASP A 244 -12.45 18.89 5.53
C ASP A 244 -12.52 19.40 6.98
N LEU A 245 -12.26 20.71 7.20
CA LEU A 245 -12.37 21.31 8.53
C LEU A 245 -13.79 21.19 9.09
N TRP A 246 -14.80 21.54 8.29
CA TRP A 246 -16.20 21.39 8.69
C TRP A 246 -16.55 19.93 8.99
N TYR A 247 -16.15 19.00 8.13
CA TYR A 247 -16.39 17.57 8.31
C TYR A 247 -15.81 17.07 9.64
N ARG A 248 -14.56 17.43 9.94
CA ARG A 248 -13.89 17.10 11.19
C ARG A 248 -14.57 17.72 12.40
N GLU A 249 -14.79 19.03 12.39
CA GLU A 249 -15.41 19.75 13.49
C GLU A 249 -16.82 19.22 13.77
N THR A 250 -17.60 18.93 12.73
CA THR A 250 -18.93 18.36 12.86
C THR A 250 -18.89 16.95 13.44
N SER A 251 -17.90 16.13 13.05
CA SER A 251 -17.75 14.77 13.57
C SER A 251 -17.37 14.68 15.05
N GLU A 252 -16.84 15.77 15.62
CA GLU A 252 -16.46 15.90 17.03
C GLU A 252 -17.62 16.42 17.92
N LEU A 253 -18.77 16.80 17.34
CA LEU A 253 -19.94 17.24 18.10
C LEU A 253 -20.63 16.08 18.79
N GLU A 254 -21.31 16.39 19.90
CA GLU A 254 -22.28 15.46 20.51
C GLU A 254 -23.40 15.11 19.52
N PRO A 255 -23.96 13.88 19.57
CA PRO A 255 -24.90 13.39 18.56
C PRO A 255 -26.06 14.33 18.24
N ASP A 256 -26.69 14.91 19.24
CA ASP A 256 -27.82 15.85 19.04
C ASP A 256 -27.40 17.12 18.30
N ALA A 257 -26.27 17.70 18.69
CA ALA A 257 -25.71 18.89 18.04
C ALA A 257 -25.23 18.58 16.61
N MET A 258 -24.65 17.41 16.40
CA MET A 258 -24.24 16.92 15.08
C MET A 258 -25.46 16.81 14.16
N VAL A 259 -26.50 16.11 14.56
CA VAL A 259 -27.72 15.93 13.77
C VAL A 259 -28.39 17.27 13.45
N ALA A 260 -28.45 18.21 14.39
CA ALA A 260 -28.96 19.54 14.14
C ALA A 260 -28.15 20.29 13.07
N GLU A 261 -26.83 20.23 13.14
CA GLU A 261 -25.94 20.82 12.12
C GLU A 261 -26.13 20.16 10.76
N LEU A 262 -26.22 18.80 10.71
CA LEU A 262 -26.40 18.06 9.48
C LEU A 262 -27.71 18.41 8.77
N ARG A 263 -28.81 18.56 9.52
CA ARG A 263 -30.11 19.03 8.98
C ARG A 263 -30.00 20.44 8.40
N THR A 264 -29.30 21.34 9.10
CA THR A 264 -29.07 22.73 8.62
C THR A 264 -28.32 22.75 7.27
N GLN A 265 -27.42 21.80 7.05
CA GLN A 265 -26.66 21.65 5.78
C GLN A 265 -27.43 20.84 4.71
N GLY A 266 -28.64 20.37 5.01
CA GLY A 266 -29.46 19.59 4.08
C GLY A 266 -28.95 18.17 3.86
N MET A 267 -28.23 17.61 4.83
CA MET A 267 -27.86 16.18 4.82
C MET A 267 -29.11 15.32 5.04
N THR A 268 -29.18 14.21 4.32
CA THR A 268 -30.34 13.31 4.34
C THR A 268 -30.12 12.07 5.21
N GLY A 269 -28.89 11.78 5.56
CA GLY A 269 -28.56 10.62 6.39
C GLY A 269 -27.10 10.56 6.80
N ILE A 270 -26.81 9.62 7.69
CA ILE A 270 -25.47 9.30 8.15
C ILE A 270 -25.09 7.93 7.59
N TYR A 271 -23.93 7.88 6.91
CA TYR A 271 -23.26 6.64 6.54
C TYR A 271 -22.22 6.33 7.61
N LEU A 272 -22.47 5.31 8.41
CA LEU A 272 -21.66 4.91 9.56
C LEU A 272 -20.94 3.59 9.29
N ASP A 273 -19.61 3.58 9.42
CA ASP A 273 -18.80 2.36 9.39
C ASP A 273 -18.31 2.04 10.82
N LEU A 274 -18.90 1.01 11.42
CA LEU A 274 -18.61 0.59 12.80
C LEU A 274 -17.22 -0.01 12.97
N ASP A 275 -16.55 -0.46 11.90
CA ASP A 275 -15.16 -0.91 11.94
C ASP A 275 -14.18 0.20 12.40
N GLY A 276 -14.59 1.46 12.32
CA GLY A 276 -13.83 2.60 12.81
C GLY A 276 -13.95 2.88 14.30
N TYR A 277 -14.78 2.13 15.02
CA TYR A 277 -14.99 2.25 16.46
C TYR A 277 -14.46 1.00 17.19
N PRO A 278 -14.01 1.14 18.47
CA PRO A 278 -13.73 -0.02 19.32
C PRO A 278 -14.95 -0.93 19.43
N GLU A 279 -14.75 -2.25 19.49
CA GLU A 279 -15.87 -3.22 19.50
C GLU A 279 -16.87 -2.99 20.64
N ASP A 280 -16.41 -2.54 21.80
CA ASP A 280 -17.23 -2.22 22.97
C ASP A 280 -18.00 -0.90 22.82
N GLU A 281 -17.62 -0.02 21.92
CA GLU A 281 -18.25 1.28 21.67
C GLU A 281 -19.21 1.26 20.46
N GLN A 282 -19.12 0.27 19.57
CA GLN A 282 -19.89 0.22 18.32
C GLN A 282 -21.41 0.36 18.53
N GLN A 283 -21.95 -0.42 19.46
CA GLN A 283 -23.40 -0.41 19.72
C GLN A 283 -23.86 0.88 20.39
N SER A 284 -23.07 1.44 21.29
CA SER A 284 -23.39 2.71 21.94
C SER A 284 -23.35 3.88 20.97
N ALA A 285 -22.37 3.91 20.05
CA ALA A 285 -22.27 4.92 19.02
C ALA A 285 -23.47 4.87 18.05
N LEU A 286 -23.85 3.66 17.60
CA LEU A 286 -25.00 3.47 16.74
C LEU A 286 -26.30 3.93 17.45
N ALA A 287 -26.52 3.50 18.71
CA ALA A 287 -27.71 3.84 19.47
C ALA A 287 -27.83 5.37 19.70
N ALA A 288 -26.73 6.03 20.09
CA ALA A 288 -26.72 7.46 20.31
C ALA A 288 -27.04 8.28 19.04
N LEU A 289 -26.48 7.87 17.89
CA LEU A 289 -26.76 8.52 16.60
C LEU A 289 -28.21 8.27 16.13
N THR A 290 -28.75 7.07 16.34
CA THR A 290 -30.12 6.71 15.99
C THR A 290 -31.12 7.50 16.84
N GLU A 291 -30.87 7.60 18.15
CA GLU A 291 -31.68 8.41 19.07
C GLU A 291 -31.68 9.89 18.70
N ALA A 292 -30.50 10.46 18.44
CA ALA A 292 -30.34 11.86 18.03
C ALA A 292 -31.01 12.14 16.66
N ALA A 293 -30.98 11.18 15.75
CA ALA A 293 -31.68 11.28 14.45
C ALA A 293 -33.21 11.25 14.61
N GLY A 294 -33.73 10.78 15.76
CA GLY A 294 -35.14 10.62 16.01
C GLY A 294 -35.81 9.50 15.23
N CYS A 295 -35.03 8.49 14.81
CA CYS A 295 -35.51 7.32 14.11
C CYS A 295 -35.48 6.07 15.02
N GLY A 296 -36.30 5.05 14.69
CA GLY A 296 -36.26 3.77 15.37
C GLY A 296 -35.13 2.87 14.86
N PRO A 297 -34.75 1.83 15.62
CA PRO A 297 -33.76 0.85 15.13
C PRO A 297 -34.19 0.16 13.84
N GLU A 298 -35.51 0.07 13.57
CA GLU A 298 -36.09 -0.48 12.35
C GLU A 298 -35.90 0.39 11.11
N ASP A 299 -35.64 1.68 11.28
CA ASP A 299 -35.41 2.62 10.19
C ASP A 299 -33.95 2.59 9.71
N VAL A 300 -33.05 2.00 10.51
CA VAL A 300 -31.64 1.88 10.19
C VAL A 300 -31.41 0.74 9.20
N ILE A 301 -30.80 1.05 8.06
CA ILE A 301 -30.40 0.03 7.09
C ILE A 301 -29.01 -0.51 7.46
N HIS A 302 -28.89 -1.82 7.55
CA HIS A 302 -27.65 -2.50 7.89
C HIS A 302 -27.11 -3.30 6.70
N SER A 303 -25.79 -3.29 6.54
CA SER A 303 -25.13 -4.24 5.62
C SER A 303 -25.28 -5.68 6.11
N GLY A 304 -25.04 -6.66 5.23
CA GLY A 304 -25.09 -8.08 5.59
C GLY A 304 -24.11 -8.48 6.72
N SER A 305 -23.04 -7.71 6.93
CA SER A 305 -22.12 -7.88 8.06
C SER A 305 -22.59 -7.18 9.34
N GLY A 306 -23.57 -6.27 9.25
CA GLY A 306 -24.00 -5.40 10.34
C GLY A 306 -23.02 -4.26 10.69
N LEU A 307 -21.91 -4.13 9.99
CA LEU A 307 -20.87 -3.14 10.30
C LEU A 307 -21.08 -1.81 9.56
N LEU A 308 -21.69 -1.82 8.38
CA LEU A 308 -22.11 -0.58 7.72
C LEU A 308 -23.57 -0.31 8.05
N CYS A 309 -23.85 0.93 8.42
CA CYS A 309 -25.18 1.37 8.79
C CYS A 309 -25.52 2.67 8.05
N TYR A 310 -26.77 2.80 7.62
CA TYR A 310 -27.33 4.05 7.16
C TYR A 310 -28.44 4.47 8.13
N ILE A 311 -28.32 5.66 8.70
CA ILE A 311 -29.24 6.26 9.62
C ILE A 311 -29.93 7.43 8.91
N PRO A 312 -31.24 7.37 8.62
CA PRO A 312 -31.95 8.46 7.96
C PRO A 312 -32.09 9.65 8.90
N LEU A 313 -31.88 10.86 8.39
CA LEU A 313 -32.19 12.09 9.08
C LEU A 313 -33.59 12.53 8.62
N GLY A 314 -34.62 12.31 9.44
CA GLY A 314 -35.98 12.75 9.11
C GLY A 314 -36.00 14.22 8.67
N GLN A 315 -36.71 14.52 7.59
CA GLN A 315 -36.99 15.91 7.23
C GLN A 315 -38.07 16.41 8.18
N GLU A 316 -37.79 17.48 8.92
CA GLU A 316 -38.82 18.25 9.62
C GLU A 316 -39.69 19.02 8.62
#